data_82919c78c3fbc94068376065ba87ffcc
#
_entry.id   82919c78c3fbc94068376065ba87ffcc
#
_cell.length_a   1.000
_cell.length_b   1.000
_cell.length_c   1.000
_cell.angle_alpha   90.00
_cell.angle_beta   90.00
_cell.angle_gamma   90.00
#
_symmetry.space_group_name_H-M   'P 1'
#
loop_
_entity.id
_entity.type
_entity.pdbx_description
1 polymer ?
#
loop_
_entity_poly.entity_id
_entity_poly.type
_entity_poly.pdbx_seq_one_letter_code
_entity_poly.pdbx_strand_id
1 'polypeptide(L)'
;MTLRSLAAAALTGLLSAPIVRSAEPVSPPSHITEITLYGDRADVRREAKAVRLRPGENRIAFTLPPALIEESVRAAGYGAPGMRVVNIEVQNEGDHSLRLPGAEAVAINDEIIAIEARLAGLAAGDEFLKAIRPGISSDGASHLDRATLAERHSFLVETTSASAEESDRLRHAREEKQSERHRLLREAQRTSANRAPHRAIVEIRSETEILVDLSLEYAVTSATWSPDYDVEVAEDFSSLRVEYFGILSQSTGEDWHGAHVTLSTARPSREFARRDLEPWTLVSPPPPQENVVLRKKEASSTRAIDISGQTKIRAINTTQETLSTVVETSFWTASFAVEETIDLPSDGSPRRMRIAVIPLDSDVRHEAVPQHADHALLVAETRNDTARPLLRGRTHVTLAGAYLGRGWMEEVAPGQDFTITLGEDPYVSVERNLVERSEKVRDERSWRTSRDLIEVVNRRDRAIEVTLRDRIPVSADRDVHVKTIEISPKTEPHDDGILEWRLEVGAGETVRTHVAYEVRHPTGRRPHNL
;
A
#
# COMPACT_ATOMS: atom_id res chain seq x y z
N MET A 1 -91.80 -26.47 -48.75
CA MET A 1 -90.72 -25.92 -49.57
C MET A 1 -89.59 -25.54 -48.62
N THR A 2 -88.62 -26.37 -48.56
CA THR A 2 -87.57 -26.36 -47.57
C THR A 2 -86.24 -26.08 -48.22
N LEU A 3 -85.55 -24.96 -47.81
CA LEU A 3 -84.14 -24.67 -48.16
C LEU A 3 -83.24 -25.20 -47.03
N ARG A 4 -82.39 -26.12 -47.39
CA ARG A 4 -81.26 -26.58 -46.53
C ARG A 4 -80.04 -25.70 -46.78
N SER A 5 -79.50 -25.05 -45.71
CA SER A 5 -78.22 -24.38 -45.72
C SER A 5 -77.15 -25.38 -45.30
N LEU A 6 -76.06 -25.53 -46.10
CA LEU A 6 -74.87 -26.22 -45.75
C LEU A 6 -73.95 -25.24 -44.98
N ALA A 7 -73.60 -25.61 -43.76
CA ALA A 7 -72.51 -24.94 -42.98
C ALA A 7 -71.19 -25.70 -43.20
N ALA A 8 -70.22 -25.03 -43.80
CA ALA A 8 -68.85 -25.52 -43.93
C ALA A 8 -68.07 -25.25 -42.62
N ALA A 9 -67.67 -26.30 -41.95
CA ALA A 9 -66.76 -26.22 -40.76
C ALA A 9 -65.30 -26.09 -41.24
N ALA A 10 -64.69 -24.90 -41.03
CA ALA A 10 -63.25 -24.72 -41.18
C ALA A 10 -62.54 -25.22 -39.94
N LEU A 11 -61.82 -26.32 -40.09
CA LEU A 11 -60.96 -26.91 -39.04
C LEU A 11 -59.60 -26.11 -39.03
N THR A 12 -59.48 -25.17 -38.12
CA THR A 12 -58.20 -24.44 -37.86
C THR A 12 -57.35 -25.34 -36.96
N GLY A 13 -56.40 -26.06 -37.58
CA GLY A 13 -55.33 -26.78 -36.83
C GLY A 13 -54.39 -25.83 -36.22
N LEU A 14 -54.43 -25.61 -34.91
CA LEU A 14 -53.34 -24.97 -34.12
C LEU A 14 -52.16 -25.94 -34.08
N LEU A 15 -51.14 -25.64 -34.87
CA LEU A 15 -49.81 -26.21 -34.68
C LEU A 15 -49.26 -25.66 -33.35
N SER A 16 -49.42 -26.42 -32.28
CA SER A 16 -48.67 -26.20 -31.04
C SER A 16 -47.22 -26.57 -31.31
N ALA A 17 -46.36 -25.54 -31.45
CA ALA A 17 -44.91 -25.75 -31.41
C ALA A 17 -44.56 -26.47 -30.08
N PRO A 18 -43.70 -27.49 -30.10
CA PRO A 18 -43.27 -28.12 -28.86
C PRO A 18 -42.52 -27.08 -28.03
N ILE A 19 -43.01 -26.81 -26.83
CA ILE A 19 -42.26 -26.09 -25.81
C ILE A 19 -41.06 -26.97 -25.52
N VAL A 20 -39.90 -26.61 -26.07
CA VAL A 20 -38.60 -27.23 -25.70
C VAL A 20 -38.39 -26.90 -24.23
N ARG A 21 -38.77 -27.81 -23.37
CA ARG A 21 -38.43 -27.75 -21.94
C ARG A 21 -36.93 -27.79 -21.87
N SER A 22 -36.32 -26.67 -21.54
CA SER A 22 -34.89 -26.59 -21.25
C SER A 22 -34.56 -27.65 -20.17
N ALA A 23 -33.64 -28.56 -20.48
CA ALA A 23 -33.25 -29.60 -19.55
C ALA A 23 -32.75 -28.96 -18.24
N GLU A 24 -33.10 -29.54 -17.10
CA GLU A 24 -32.60 -29.08 -15.81
C GLU A 24 -31.05 -29.13 -15.82
N PRO A 25 -30.38 -28.09 -15.29
CA PRO A 25 -28.92 -28.05 -15.27
C PRO A 25 -28.36 -29.16 -14.37
N VAL A 26 -27.32 -29.83 -14.83
CA VAL A 26 -26.62 -30.87 -14.08
C VAL A 26 -25.52 -30.18 -13.23
N SER A 27 -25.46 -30.51 -11.94
CA SER A 27 -24.43 -29.99 -11.02
C SER A 27 -23.40 -31.08 -10.70
N PRO A 28 -22.27 -31.13 -11.41
CA PRO A 28 -21.24 -32.10 -11.14
C PRO A 28 -20.45 -31.71 -9.87
N PRO A 29 -19.85 -32.68 -9.15
CA PRO A 29 -18.91 -32.38 -8.09
C PRO A 29 -17.71 -31.60 -8.65
N SER A 30 -17.34 -30.56 -7.96
CA SER A 30 -16.20 -29.71 -8.36
C SER A 30 -15.36 -29.30 -7.16
N HIS A 31 -14.09 -29.04 -7.34
CA HIS A 31 -13.16 -28.63 -6.30
C HIS A 31 -12.29 -27.47 -6.79
N ILE A 32 -11.85 -26.64 -5.86
CA ILE A 32 -10.93 -25.54 -6.14
C ILE A 32 -9.53 -26.13 -6.27
N THR A 33 -8.82 -25.78 -7.34
CA THR A 33 -7.46 -26.27 -7.62
C THR A 33 -6.40 -25.20 -7.42
N GLU A 34 -6.69 -23.96 -7.86
CA GLU A 34 -5.75 -22.87 -7.86
C GLU A 34 -6.40 -21.59 -7.37
N ILE A 35 -5.66 -20.79 -6.63
CA ILE A 35 -6.08 -19.48 -6.11
C ILE A 35 -4.93 -18.50 -6.29
N THR A 36 -5.20 -17.36 -6.91
CA THR A 36 -4.28 -16.23 -6.93
C THR A 36 -4.83 -15.13 -6.04
N LEU A 37 -4.15 -14.89 -4.90
CA LEU A 37 -4.51 -13.83 -3.96
C LEU A 37 -3.80 -12.53 -4.34
N TYR A 38 -4.58 -11.47 -4.46
CA TYR A 38 -4.13 -10.10 -4.61
C TYR A 38 -4.33 -9.32 -3.31
N GLY A 39 -3.95 -8.04 -3.28
CA GLY A 39 -4.13 -7.20 -2.10
C GLY A 39 -5.59 -6.88 -1.76
N ASP A 40 -6.53 -7.06 -2.69
CA ASP A 40 -7.94 -6.65 -2.57
C ASP A 40 -8.96 -7.68 -3.07
N ARG A 41 -8.52 -8.75 -3.73
CA ARG A 41 -9.36 -9.80 -4.29
C ARG A 41 -8.60 -11.12 -4.47
N ALA A 42 -9.31 -12.18 -4.86
CA ALA A 42 -8.70 -13.42 -5.35
C ALA A 42 -9.32 -13.86 -6.66
N ASP A 43 -8.49 -14.43 -7.53
CA ASP A 43 -8.94 -15.22 -8.68
C ASP A 43 -8.89 -16.71 -8.30
N VAL A 44 -9.98 -17.39 -8.54
CA VAL A 44 -10.20 -18.80 -8.13
C VAL A 44 -10.44 -19.65 -9.36
N ARG A 45 -9.75 -20.79 -9.43
CA ARG A 45 -9.95 -21.81 -10.45
C ARG A 45 -10.53 -23.06 -9.81
N ARG A 46 -11.65 -23.51 -10.38
CA ARG A 46 -12.39 -24.69 -9.94
C ARG A 46 -12.48 -25.69 -11.07
N GLU A 47 -12.34 -26.98 -10.79
CA GLU A 47 -12.42 -28.04 -11.76
C GLU A 47 -13.54 -29.04 -11.41
N ALA A 48 -14.28 -29.47 -12.44
CA ALA A 48 -15.16 -30.61 -12.41
C ALA A 48 -14.67 -31.65 -13.40
N LYS A 49 -14.29 -32.83 -12.91
CA LYS A 49 -13.70 -33.90 -13.73
C LYS A 49 -14.76 -34.88 -14.25
N ALA A 50 -14.47 -35.43 -15.44
CA ALA A 50 -15.26 -36.48 -16.08
C ALA A 50 -16.76 -36.14 -16.21
N VAL A 51 -17.07 -34.89 -16.56
CA VAL A 51 -18.44 -34.44 -16.79
C VAL A 51 -18.95 -35.06 -18.10
N ARG A 52 -20.07 -35.79 -18.02
CA ARG A 52 -20.68 -36.41 -19.20
C ARG A 52 -21.52 -35.39 -19.95
N LEU A 53 -21.14 -35.11 -21.19
CA LEU A 53 -21.92 -34.31 -22.12
C LEU A 53 -22.65 -35.23 -23.11
N ARG A 54 -23.91 -34.89 -23.40
CA ARG A 54 -24.73 -35.56 -24.42
C ARG A 54 -24.64 -34.80 -25.75
N PRO A 55 -24.94 -35.47 -26.88
CA PRO A 55 -25.09 -34.74 -28.15
C PRO A 55 -26.14 -33.65 -28.04
N GLY A 56 -25.82 -32.45 -28.53
CA GLY A 56 -26.68 -31.27 -28.45
C GLY A 56 -26.29 -30.31 -27.33
N GLU A 57 -27.28 -29.63 -26.75
CA GLU A 57 -27.10 -28.64 -25.69
C GLU A 57 -27.10 -29.29 -24.31
N ASN A 58 -26.09 -28.93 -23.51
CA ASN A 58 -25.93 -29.35 -22.12
C ASN A 58 -25.86 -28.10 -21.25
N ARG A 59 -26.52 -28.13 -20.09
CA ARG A 59 -26.50 -27.06 -19.09
C ARG A 59 -25.87 -27.60 -17.82
N ILE A 60 -24.69 -27.04 -17.47
CA ILE A 60 -23.92 -27.43 -16.29
C ILE A 60 -23.97 -26.30 -15.29
N ALA A 61 -24.39 -26.58 -14.05
CA ALA A 61 -24.51 -25.59 -13.00
C ALA A 61 -23.41 -25.74 -11.96
N PHE A 62 -22.81 -24.60 -11.57
CA PHE A 62 -21.87 -24.49 -10.47
C PHE A 62 -22.44 -23.55 -9.41
N THR A 63 -22.31 -23.92 -8.14
CA THR A 63 -22.58 -23.01 -7.02
C THR A 63 -21.33 -22.22 -6.73
N LEU A 64 -21.45 -20.89 -6.70
CA LEU A 64 -20.34 -19.94 -6.50
C LEU A 64 -20.60 -19.10 -5.25
N PRO A 65 -19.52 -18.57 -4.61
CA PRO A 65 -19.64 -17.87 -3.36
C PRO A 65 -20.39 -16.53 -3.48
N PRO A 66 -20.96 -16.03 -2.38
CA PRO A 66 -21.64 -14.74 -2.34
C PRO A 66 -20.74 -13.54 -2.70
N ALA A 67 -19.43 -13.65 -2.50
CA ALA A 67 -18.45 -12.59 -2.79
C ALA A 67 -17.99 -12.55 -4.27
N LEU A 68 -18.71 -13.26 -5.15
CA LEU A 68 -18.40 -13.34 -6.58
C LEU A 68 -18.41 -11.96 -7.27
N ILE A 69 -17.48 -11.76 -8.18
CA ILE A 69 -17.52 -10.70 -9.19
C ILE A 69 -18.11 -11.32 -10.47
N GLU A 70 -19.38 -11.05 -10.73
CA GLU A 70 -20.17 -11.79 -11.76
C GLU A 70 -19.54 -11.73 -13.16
N GLU A 71 -19.00 -10.55 -13.56
CA GLU A 71 -18.40 -10.34 -14.89
C GLU A 71 -17.08 -11.10 -15.09
N SER A 72 -16.50 -11.61 -14.02
CA SER A 72 -15.23 -12.34 -14.05
C SER A 72 -15.36 -13.80 -14.43
N VAL A 73 -16.59 -14.36 -14.42
CA VAL A 73 -16.82 -15.80 -14.62
C VAL A 73 -16.46 -16.22 -16.03
N ARG A 74 -15.58 -17.22 -16.13
CA ARG A 74 -15.14 -17.84 -17.39
C ARG A 74 -15.18 -19.34 -17.25
N ALA A 75 -15.50 -20.05 -18.34
CA ALA A 75 -15.49 -21.50 -18.38
C ALA A 75 -14.71 -21.99 -19.58
N ALA A 76 -13.92 -23.04 -19.36
CA ALA A 76 -13.21 -23.76 -20.39
C ALA A 76 -13.43 -25.26 -20.22
N GLY A 77 -13.36 -26.01 -21.30
CA GLY A 77 -13.43 -27.46 -21.26
C GLY A 77 -12.20 -28.06 -21.94
N TYR A 78 -11.72 -29.15 -21.39
CA TYR A 78 -10.52 -29.84 -21.84
C TYR A 78 -10.81 -31.32 -22.13
N GLY A 79 -10.13 -31.89 -23.10
CA GLY A 79 -10.05 -33.34 -23.27
C GLY A 79 -10.78 -33.92 -24.49
N ALA A 80 -11.59 -33.16 -25.25
CA ALA A 80 -12.20 -33.71 -26.43
C ALA A 80 -12.51 -32.69 -27.54
N PRO A 81 -12.23 -32.98 -28.81
CA PRO A 81 -12.67 -32.17 -29.94
C PRO A 81 -14.19 -32.23 -30.10
N GLY A 82 -14.83 -31.19 -30.65
CA GLY A 82 -16.26 -31.13 -30.94
C GLY A 82 -17.12 -30.59 -29.81
N MET A 83 -16.52 -30.03 -28.76
CA MET A 83 -17.19 -29.31 -27.68
C MET A 83 -16.99 -27.80 -27.81
N ARG A 84 -18.03 -27.01 -27.49
CA ARG A 84 -17.96 -25.55 -27.43
C ARG A 84 -18.82 -25.00 -26.31
N VAL A 85 -18.24 -24.17 -25.46
CA VAL A 85 -18.98 -23.32 -24.52
C VAL A 85 -19.72 -22.26 -25.32
N VAL A 86 -21.04 -22.21 -25.19
CA VAL A 86 -21.92 -21.31 -25.94
C VAL A 86 -22.25 -20.06 -25.15
N ASN A 87 -22.55 -20.25 -23.85
CA ASN A 87 -22.98 -19.16 -22.97
C ASN A 87 -22.66 -19.49 -21.52
N ILE A 88 -22.52 -18.43 -20.71
CA ILE A 88 -22.43 -18.53 -19.25
C ILE A 88 -23.45 -17.53 -18.69
N GLU A 89 -24.39 -18.04 -17.91
CA GLU A 89 -25.41 -17.26 -17.23
C GLU A 89 -25.13 -17.32 -15.73
N VAL A 90 -24.98 -16.19 -15.06
CA VAL A 90 -24.84 -16.10 -13.60
C VAL A 90 -26.17 -15.65 -13.02
N GLN A 91 -26.77 -16.49 -12.16
CA GLN A 91 -28.01 -16.22 -11.47
C GLN A 91 -27.72 -15.98 -9.99
N ASN A 92 -28.24 -14.88 -9.46
CA ASN A 92 -28.17 -14.60 -8.03
C ASN A 92 -29.47 -15.15 -7.38
N GLU A 93 -29.37 -16.06 -6.44
CA GLU A 93 -30.51 -16.65 -5.74
C GLU A 93 -31.06 -15.76 -4.59
N GLY A 94 -30.46 -14.57 -4.37
CA GLY A 94 -30.81 -13.64 -3.30
C GLY A 94 -31.57 -12.39 -3.75
N ASP A 95 -32.15 -11.71 -2.78
CA ASP A 95 -32.89 -10.46 -2.98
C ASP A 95 -31.93 -9.31 -3.42
N HIS A 96 -32.22 -8.70 -4.57
CA HIS A 96 -31.38 -7.65 -5.20
C HIS A 96 -31.37 -6.28 -4.46
N SER A 97 -32.04 -6.18 -3.31
CA SER A 97 -32.22 -4.88 -2.63
C SER A 97 -31.05 -4.41 -1.75
N LEU A 98 -30.01 -5.20 -1.56
CA LEU A 98 -28.89 -4.86 -0.68
C LEU A 98 -27.71 -4.26 -1.47
N ARG A 99 -27.47 -2.95 -1.30
CA ARG A 99 -26.28 -2.23 -1.79
C ARG A 99 -25.00 -2.95 -1.34
N LEU A 100 -24.08 -3.14 -2.28
CA LEU A 100 -22.76 -3.73 -2.05
C LEU A 100 -21.91 -2.82 -1.13
N PRO A 101 -21.58 -3.22 0.12
CA PRO A 101 -20.64 -2.46 0.95
C PRO A 101 -19.23 -2.36 0.31
N GLY A 102 -18.92 -3.23 -0.66
CA GLY A 102 -17.66 -3.21 -1.39
C GLY A 102 -17.45 -1.97 -2.26
N ALA A 103 -18.50 -1.37 -2.81
CA ALA A 103 -18.38 -0.16 -3.61
C ALA A 103 -17.92 1.06 -2.77
N GLU A 104 -18.37 1.15 -1.52
CA GLU A 104 -17.96 2.19 -0.59
C GLU A 104 -16.50 1.98 -0.15
N ALA A 105 -16.08 0.74 0.11
CA ALA A 105 -14.70 0.42 0.44
C ALA A 105 -13.73 0.69 -0.72
N VAL A 106 -14.16 0.49 -1.97
CA VAL A 106 -13.40 0.86 -3.17
C VAL A 106 -13.27 2.37 -3.29
N ALA A 107 -14.36 3.13 -3.09
CA ALA A 107 -14.32 4.59 -3.13
C ALA A 107 -13.36 5.16 -2.06
N ILE A 108 -13.40 4.63 -0.83
CA ILE A 108 -12.47 5.02 0.24
C ILE A 108 -11.02 4.66 -0.12
N ASN A 109 -10.79 3.55 -0.79
CA ASN A 109 -9.44 3.20 -1.26
C ASN A 109 -8.90 4.22 -2.28
N ASP A 110 -9.75 4.71 -3.17
CA ASP A 110 -9.37 5.77 -4.11
C ASP A 110 -9.07 7.09 -3.39
N GLU A 111 -9.82 7.43 -2.33
CA GLU A 111 -9.51 8.57 -1.46
C GLU A 111 -8.15 8.39 -0.76
N ILE A 112 -7.84 7.21 -0.24
CA ILE A 112 -6.54 6.90 0.37
C ILE A 112 -5.41 7.09 -0.64
N ILE A 113 -5.56 6.57 -1.87
CA ILE A 113 -4.58 6.72 -2.95
C ILE A 113 -4.37 8.20 -3.30
N ALA A 114 -5.45 8.99 -3.35
CA ALA A 114 -5.36 10.43 -3.61
C ALA A 114 -4.61 11.16 -2.49
N ILE A 115 -4.85 10.79 -1.23
CA ILE A 115 -4.13 11.34 -0.07
C ILE A 115 -2.65 10.97 -0.14
N GLU A 116 -2.32 9.71 -0.45
CA GLU A 116 -0.93 9.24 -0.58
C GLU A 116 -0.19 9.95 -1.73
N ALA A 117 -0.85 10.16 -2.86
CA ALA A 117 -0.29 10.93 -3.97
C ALA A 117 0.00 12.39 -3.56
N ARG A 118 -0.87 12.99 -2.75
CA ARG A 118 -0.68 14.35 -2.25
C ARG A 118 0.46 14.43 -1.22
N LEU A 119 0.58 13.44 -0.33
CA LEU A 119 1.72 13.30 0.59
C LEU A 119 3.04 13.15 -0.17
N ALA A 120 3.08 12.34 -1.21
CA ALA A 120 4.26 12.19 -2.07
C ALA A 120 4.62 13.50 -2.80
N GLY A 121 3.61 14.27 -3.24
CA GLY A 121 3.82 15.59 -3.83
C GLY A 121 4.41 16.60 -2.85
N LEU A 122 3.92 16.62 -1.60
CA LEU A 122 4.49 17.47 -0.54
C LEU A 122 5.93 17.08 -0.21
N ALA A 123 6.22 15.78 -0.08
CA ALA A 123 7.57 15.29 0.17
C ALA A 123 8.54 15.68 -0.97
N ALA A 124 8.12 15.55 -2.24
CA ALA A 124 8.91 16.01 -3.38
C ALA A 124 9.12 17.52 -3.38
N GLY A 125 8.10 18.29 -2.96
CA GLY A 125 8.20 19.73 -2.76
C GLY A 125 9.21 20.12 -1.68
N ASP A 126 9.21 19.42 -0.57
CA ASP A 126 10.16 19.62 0.53
C ASP A 126 11.59 19.28 0.09
N GLU A 127 11.79 18.19 -0.66
CA GLU A 127 13.11 17.85 -1.24
C GLU A 127 13.57 18.90 -2.26
N PHE A 128 12.67 19.43 -3.08
CA PHE A 128 12.99 20.52 -4.00
C PHE A 128 13.38 21.80 -3.24
N LEU A 129 12.66 22.16 -2.17
CA LEU A 129 13.01 23.29 -1.31
C LEU A 129 14.37 23.10 -0.62
N LYS A 130 14.69 21.87 -0.19
CA LYS A 130 16.00 21.52 0.35
C LYS A 130 17.12 21.67 -0.71
N ALA A 131 16.86 21.25 -1.95
CA ALA A 131 17.81 21.34 -3.06
C ALA A 131 18.11 22.78 -3.49
N ILE A 132 17.13 23.70 -3.41
CA ILE A 132 17.30 25.13 -3.75
C ILE A 132 17.96 25.90 -2.62
N ARG A 133 17.83 25.46 -1.38
CA ARG A 133 18.36 26.12 -0.18
C ARG A 133 19.84 26.52 -0.27
N PRO A 134 20.78 25.67 -0.76
CA PRO A 134 22.19 26.04 -0.96
C PRO A 134 22.37 27.14 -2.00
N GLY A 135 21.61 27.13 -3.10
CA GLY A 135 21.74 28.14 -4.17
C GLY A 135 21.25 29.54 -3.78
N ILE A 136 20.43 29.63 -2.74
CA ILE A 136 19.97 30.92 -2.20
C ILE A 136 20.99 31.53 -1.22
N SER A 137 21.88 30.70 -0.66
CA SER A 137 22.82 31.12 0.39
C SER A 137 24.23 31.40 -0.09
N SER A 138 24.67 30.92 -1.27
CA SER A 138 26.12 30.95 -1.57
C SER A 138 26.62 31.99 -2.59
N ASP A 139 25.83 32.42 -3.60
CA ASP A 139 26.41 33.32 -4.62
C ASP A 139 25.52 34.48 -5.09
N GLY A 140 24.21 34.42 -4.84
CA GLY A 140 23.26 35.47 -5.26
C GLY A 140 22.93 36.52 -4.19
N ALA A 141 23.34 36.29 -2.94
CA ALA A 141 22.91 37.09 -1.80
C ALA A 141 23.65 38.45 -1.65
N SER A 142 24.79 38.61 -2.31
CA SER A 142 25.61 39.85 -2.21
C SER A 142 25.00 41.09 -2.89
N HIS A 143 23.97 40.90 -3.70
CA HIS A 143 23.29 41.97 -4.46
C HIS A 143 21.80 42.15 -4.12
N LEU A 144 21.26 41.38 -3.17
CA LEU A 144 19.86 41.51 -2.78
C LEU A 144 19.73 42.47 -1.59
N ASP A 145 18.74 43.36 -1.66
CA ASP A 145 18.41 44.24 -0.56
C ASP A 145 17.81 43.47 0.62
N ARG A 146 17.82 44.13 1.81
CA ARG A 146 17.35 43.54 3.07
C ARG A 146 15.87 43.15 3.02
N ALA A 147 15.04 43.89 2.27
CA ALA A 147 13.61 43.63 2.16
C ALA A 147 13.34 42.35 1.37
N THR A 148 14.01 42.18 0.23
CA THR A 148 13.89 41.00 -0.64
C THR A 148 14.35 39.72 0.06
N LEU A 149 15.35 39.79 0.94
CA LEU A 149 15.82 38.64 1.72
C LEU A 149 14.85 38.28 2.85
N ALA A 150 14.27 39.25 3.51
CA ALA A 150 13.25 39.03 4.54
C ALA A 150 11.99 38.41 3.92
N GLU A 151 11.59 38.86 2.74
CA GLU A 151 10.45 38.32 1.98
C GLU A 151 10.68 36.88 1.55
N ARG A 152 11.87 36.54 1.04
CA ARG A 152 12.23 35.14 0.69
C ARG A 152 12.30 34.23 1.90
N HIS A 153 12.83 34.71 3.01
CA HIS A 153 12.86 33.94 4.26
C HIS A 153 11.45 33.70 4.80
N SER A 154 10.60 34.73 4.83
CA SER A 154 9.21 34.60 5.24
C SER A 154 8.46 33.59 4.37
N PHE A 155 8.65 33.66 3.06
CA PHE A 155 8.09 32.70 2.11
C PHE A 155 8.52 31.25 2.37
N LEU A 156 9.82 31.01 2.62
CA LEU A 156 10.33 29.67 2.91
C LEU A 156 9.78 29.13 4.22
N VAL A 157 9.75 29.94 5.29
CA VAL A 157 9.21 29.53 6.59
C VAL A 157 7.73 29.23 6.48
N GLU A 158 6.98 30.12 5.84
CA GLU A 158 5.53 29.96 5.65
C GLU A 158 5.23 28.70 4.81
N THR A 159 5.97 28.49 3.72
CA THR A 159 5.77 27.35 2.83
C THR A 159 6.13 26.03 3.53
N THR A 160 7.25 25.96 4.26
CA THR A 160 7.63 24.73 4.97
C THR A 160 6.70 24.43 6.14
N SER A 161 6.26 25.45 6.89
CA SER A 161 5.30 25.25 7.98
C SER A 161 3.95 24.78 7.44
N ALA A 162 3.46 25.41 6.36
CA ALA A 162 2.22 25.02 5.71
C ALA A 162 2.30 23.58 5.13
N SER A 163 3.44 23.22 4.53
CA SER A 163 3.69 21.86 4.04
C SER A 163 3.67 20.82 5.17
N ALA A 164 4.32 21.12 6.30
CA ALA A 164 4.34 20.24 7.46
C ALA A 164 2.94 20.07 8.07
N GLU A 165 2.20 21.16 8.28
CA GLU A 165 0.82 21.11 8.80
C GLU A 165 -0.11 20.34 7.87
N GLU A 166 -0.01 20.56 6.56
CA GLU A 166 -0.81 19.84 5.58
C GLU A 166 -0.43 18.36 5.53
N SER A 167 0.86 18.03 5.64
CA SER A 167 1.34 16.63 5.72
C SER A 167 0.76 15.92 6.94
N ASP A 168 0.74 16.56 8.09
CA ASP A 168 0.19 15.97 9.31
C ASP A 168 -1.34 15.81 9.21
N ARG A 169 -2.06 16.79 8.66
CA ARG A 169 -3.51 16.65 8.38
C ARG A 169 -3.80 15.48 7.44
N LEU A 170 -3.00 15.34 6.37
CA LEU A 170 -3.17 14.26 5.41
C LEU A 170 -2.82 12.90 6.00
N ARG A 171 -1.83 12.80 6.88
CA ARG A 171 -1.52 11.55 7.61
C ARG A 171 -2.69 11.13 8.50
N HIS A 172 -3.25 12.05 9.28
CA HIS A 172 -4.44 11.78 10.10
C HIS A 172 -5.65 11.37 9.25
N ALA A 173 -5.93 12.11 8.17
CA ALA A 173 -7.00 11.77 7.24
C ALA A 173 -6.81 10.38 6.62
N ARG A 174 -5.57 10.01 6.28
CA ARG A 174 -5.26 8.66 5.76
C ARG A 174 -5.56 7.57 6.80
N GLU A 175 -5.14 7.78 8.06
CA GLU A 175 -5.38 6.82 9.14
C GLU A 175 -6.89 6.65 9.43
N GLU A 176 -7.63 7.74 9.42
CA GLU A 176 -9.09 7.73 9.57
C GLU A 176 -9.75 6.95 8.43
N LYS A 177 -9.38 7.23 7.18
CA LYS A 177 -9.89 6.53 6.00
C LYS A 177 -9.50 5.05 5.96
N GLN A 178 -8.29 4.70 6.39
CA GLN A 178 -7.89 3.30 6.54
C GLN A 178 -8.73 2.58 7.60
N SER A 179 -9.01 3.23 8.73
CA SER A 179 -9.84 2.67 9.79
C SER A 179 -11.29 2.49 9.34
N GLU A 180 -11.83 3.46 8.60
CA GLU A 180 -13.17 3.40 8.01
C GLU A 180 -13.26 2.25 6.98
N ARG A 181 -12.29 2.13 6.09
CA ARG A 181 -12.20 1.01 5.14
C ARG A 181 -12.19 -0.33 5.86
N HIS A 182 -11.38 -0.50 6.91
CA HIS A 182 -11.33 -1.73 7.70
C HIS A 182 -12.66 -2.02 8.40
N ARG A 183 -13.37 -0.99 8.87
CA ARG A 183 -14.71 -1.16 9.44
C ARG A 183 -15.70 -1.67 8.40
N LEU A 184 -15.76 -1.02 7.24
CA LEU A 184 -16.65 -1.42 6.15
C LEU A 184 -16.35 -2.82 5.61
N LEU A 185 -15.07 -3.19 5.50
CA LEU A 185 -14.68 -4.53 5.10
C LEU A 185 -15.14 -5.58 6.12
N ARG A 186 -14.99 -5.32 7.43
CA ARG A 186 -15.49 -6.22 8.48
C ARG A 186 -17.02 -6.31 8.47
N GLU A 187 -17.72 -5.23 8.18
CA GLU A 187 -19.17 -5.19 8.07
C GLU A 187 -19.64 -5.93 6.81
N ALA A 188 -18.97 -5.72 5.68
CA ALA A 188 -19.17 -6.49 4.45
C ALA A 188 -18.92 -7.98 4.66
N GLN A 189 -17.89 -8.34 5.40
CA GLN A 189 -17.59 -9.73 5.78
C GLN A 189 -18.72 -10.38 6.56
N ARG A 190 -19.26 -9.71 7.58
CA ARG A 190 -20.41 -10.20 8.35
C ARG A 190 -21.67 -10.34 7.52
N THR A 191 -21.86 -9.47 6.54
CA THR A 191 -23.03 -9.46 5.65
C THR A 191 -22.87 -10.48 4.53
N SER A 192 -21.65 -10.74 4.04
CA SER A 192 -21.38 -11.74 2.99
C SER A 192 -21.64 -13.16 3.45
N ALA A 193 -21.35 -13.49 4.71
CA ALA A 193 -21.66 -14.80 5.29
C ALA A 193 -23.18 -15.12 5.29
N ASN A 194 -24.05 -14.10 5.17
CA ASN A 194 -25.51 -14.23 5.15
C ASN A 194 -26.12 -14.05 3.76
N ARG A 195 -25.32 -13.87 2.69
CA ARG A 195 -25.82 -13.72 1.32
C ARG A 195 -26.07 -15.09 0.70
N ALA A 196 -27.07 -15.15 -0.18
CA ALA A 196 -27.31 -16.33 -0.99
C ALA A 196 -26.16 -16.56 -1.98
N PRO A 197 -25.77 -17.80 -2.25
CA PRO A 197 -24.76 -18.12 -3.25
C PRO A 197 -25.24 -17.74 -4.65
N HIS A 198 -24.30 -17.58 -5.56
CA HIS A 198 -24.57 -17.43 -6.98
C HIS A 198 -24.63 -18.81 -7.64
N ARG A 199 -25.36 -18.89 -8.74
CA ARG A 199 -25.42 -20.08 -9.58
C ARG A 199 -24.95 -19.73 -10.98
N ALA A 200 -23.81 -20.27 -11.39
CA ALA A 200 -23.32 -20.13 -12.75
C ALA A 200 -23.82 -21.32 -13.60
N ILE A 201 -24.53 -21.06 -14.67
CA ILE A 201 -25.01 -22.05 -15.63
C ILE A 201 -24.18 -21.91 -16.89
N VAL A 202 -23.37 -22.94 -17.17
CA VAL A 202 -22.54 -23.02 -18.37
C VAL A 202 -23.28 -23.83 -19.42
N GLU A 203 -23.57 -23.22 -20.57
CA GLU A 203 -24.21 -23.85 -21.71
C GLU A 203 -23.17 -24.37 -22.68
N ILE A 204 -23.13 -25.67 -22.88
CA ILE A 204 -22.14 -26.37 -23.69
C ILE A 204 -22.84 -27.15 -24.80
N ARG A 205 -22.38 -26.94 -26.04
CA ARG A 205 -22.81 -27.77 -27.16
C ARG A 205 -21.77 -28.83 -27.45
N SER A 206 -22.21 -30.08 -27.56
CA SER A 206 -21.37 -31.21 -27.95
C SER A 206 -21.95 -31.92 -29.16
N GLU A 207 -21.11 -32.38 -30.09
CA GLU A 207 -21.53 -33.11 -31.28
C GLU A 207 -21.78 -34.59 -30.98
N THR A 208 -21.07 -35.13 -30.00
CA THR A 208 -21.11 -36.53 -29.60
C THR A 208 -21.23 -36.67 -28.09
N GLU A 209 -21.54 -37.88 -27.62
CA GLU A 209 -21.45 -38.17 -26.18
C GLU A 209 -19.96 -38.29 -25.78
N ILE A 210 -19.53 -37.44 -24.83
CA ILE A 210 -18.12 -37.36 -24.38
C ILE A 210 -18.04 -37.14 -22.88
N LEU A 211 -16.90 -37.53 -22.32
CA LEU A 211 -16.49 -37.14 -20.96
C LEU A 211 -15.43 -36.03 -21.10
N VAL A 212 -15.63 -34.93 -20.37
CA VAL A 212 -14.75 -33.75 -20.41
C VAL A 212 -14.44 -33.27 -19.02
N ASP A 213 -13.27 -32.66 -18.87
CA ASP A 213 -12.94 -31.90 -17.67
C ASP A 213 -13.31 -30.43 -17.92
N LEU A 214 -14.10 -29.86 -17.01
CA LEU A 214 -14.52 -28.46 -17.06
C LEU A 214 -13.79 -27.65 -16.01
N SER A 215 -13.23 -26.53 -16.43
CA SER A 215 -12.64 -25.54 -15.54
C SER A 215 -13.49 -24.30 -15.54
N LEU A 216 -13.73 -23.75 -14.34
CA LEU A 216 -14.40 -22.49 -14.12
C LEU A 216 -13.46 -21.56 -13.40
N GLU A 217 -13.22 -20.38 -13.95
CA GLU A 217 -12.42 -19.31 -13.35
C GLU A 217 -13.32 -18.16 -12.99
N TYR A 218 -13.12 -17.60 -11.80
CA TYR A 218 -13.90 -16.47 -11.31
C TYR A 218 -13.11 -15.67 -10.27
N ALA A 219 -13.41 -14.38 -10.15
CA ALA A 219 -12.86 -13.53 -9.13
C ALA A 219 -13.83 -13.34 -7.96
N VAL A 220 -13.26 -13.22 -6.77
CA VAL A 220 -14.01 -12.97 -5.54
C VAL A 220 -13.43 -11.79 -4.80
N THR A 221 -14.30 -11.00 -4.19
CA THR A 221 -13.91 -9.99 -3.20
C THR A 221 -13.74 -10.62 -1.83
N SER A 222 -13.35 -9.83 -0.83
CA SER A 222 -13.22 -10.29 0.57
C SER A 222 -12.19 -11.40 0.79
N ALA A 223 -11.18 -11.45 -0.06
CA ALA A 223 -9.99 -12.27 0.08
C ALA A 223 -8.75 -11.41 -0.15
N THR A 224 -7.83 -11.41 0.79
CA THR A 224 -6.67 -10.52 0.79
C THR A 224 -5.44 -11.20 1.35
N TRP A 225 -4.28 -10.65 1.03
CA TRP A 225 -3.04 -10.98 1.69
C TRP A 225 -2.17 -9.74 1.95
N SER A 226 -1.28 -9.84 2.92
CA SER A 226 -0.31 -8.80 3.23
C SER A 226 1.01 -9.40 3.69
N PRO A 227 2.15 -8.73 3.40
CA PRO A 227 3.48 -9.15 3.85
C PRO A 227 3.66 -8.97 5.36
N ASP A 228 4.42 -9.88 5.96
CA ASP A 228 4.80 -9.87 7.37
C ASP A 228 6.18 -10.54 7.54
N TYR A 229 7.00 -10.08 8.48
CA TYR A 229 8.38 -10.52 8.61
C TYR A 229 8.74 -10.81 10.07
N ASP A 230 9.39 -11.95 10.31
CA ASP A 230 10.14 -12.17 11.54
C ASP A 230 11.62 -11.95 11.24
N VAL A 231 12.23 -11.05 11.98
CA VAL A 231 13.65 -10.70 11.86
C VAL A 231 14.36 -11.19 13.09
N GLU A 232 15.17 -12.22 12.96
CA GLU A 232 16.02 -12.74 14.02
C GLU A 232 17.43 -12.18 13.84
N VAL A 233 17.91 -11.50 14.86
CA VAL A 233 19.27 -10.93 14.91
C VAL A 233 20.19 -11.91 15.61
N ALA A 234 21.33 -12.22 15.02
CA ALA A 234 22.35 -13.04 15.66
C ALA A 234 22.91 -12.33 16.91
N GLU A 235 23.29 -13.09 17.94
CA GLU A 235 23.79 -12.55 19.21
C GLU A 235 25.05 -11.69 19.03
N ASP A 236 25.89 -12.05 18.07
CA ASP A 236 27.13 -11.33 17.72
C ASP A 236 26.89 -10.15 16.75
N PHE A 237 25.64 -9.91 16.31
CA PHE A 237 25.24 -8.89 15.36
C PHE A 237 25.79 -9.06 13.93
N SER A 238 26.36 -10.22 13.59
CA SER A 238 26.98 -10.45 12.29
C SER A 238 26.01 -10.73 11.16
N SER A 239 24.79 -11.16 11.48
CA SER A 239 23.81 -11.57 10.48
C SER A 239 22.38 -11.42 10.97
N LEU A 240 21.47 -11.33 10.00
CA LEU A 240 20.04 -11.38 10.19
C LEU A 240 19.46 -12.61 9.51
N ARG A 241 18.45 -13.20 10.12
CA ARG A 241 17.59 -14.18 9.48
C ARG A 241 16.19 -13.58 9.35
N VAL A 242 15.77 -13.34 8.12
CA VAL A 242 14.44 -12.80 7.82
C VAL A 242 13.54 -13.92 7.35
N GLU A 243 12.51 -14.25 8.12
CA GLU A 243 11.44 -15.12 7.68
C GLU A 243 10.32 -14.27 7.09
N TYR A 244 10.06 -14.45 5.79
CA TYR A 244 9.07 -13.71 5.03
C TYR A 244 7.78 -14.49 5.00
N PHE A 245 6.68 -13.88 5.42
CA PHE A 245 5.35 -14.46 5.48
C PHE A 245 4.32 -13.66 4.68
N GLY A 246 3.29 -14.36 4.22
CA GLY A 246 2.02 -13.79 3.80
C GLY A 246 0.97 -14.01 4.89
N ILE A 247 0.29 -12.98 5.28
CA ILE A 247 -0.91 -13.06 6.13
C ILE A 247 -2.12 -13.09 5.19
N LEU A 248 -2.77 -14.25 5.11
CA LEU A 248 -3.92 -14.49 4.25
C LEU A 248 -5.20 -14.42 5.07
N SER A 249 -6.25 -13.84 4.51
CA SER A 249 -7.58 -13.82 5.11
C SER A 249 -8.64 -13.86 4.04
N GLN A 250 -9.72 -14.64 4.24
CA GLN A 250 -10.83 -14.67 3.32
C GLN A 250 -12.16 -14.84 4.05
N SER A 251 -13.21 -14.26 3.49
CA SER A 251 -14.61 -14.40 3.92
C SER A 251 -15.54 -14.34 2.71
N THR A 252 -15.20 -15.15 1.71
CA THR A 252 -15.90 -15.18 0.42
C THR A 252 -17.26 -15.88 0.49
N GLY A 253 -17.49 -16.67 1.54
CA GLY A 253 -18.63 -17.56 1.70
C GLY A 253 -18.36 -18.98 1.18
N GLU A 254 -17.12 -19.30 0.83
CA GLU A 254 -16.70 -20.61 0.37
C GLU A 254 -15.38 -21.01 1.00
N ASP A 255 -15.32 -22.20 1.60
CA ASP A 255 -14.09 -22.74 2.17
C ASP A 255 -13.17 -23.26 1.06
N TRP A 256 -11.89 -22.96 1.16
CA TRP A 256 -10.86 -23.40 0.22
C TRP A 256 -10.09 -24.57 0.83
N HIS A 257 -10.13 -25.73 0.17
CA HIS A 257 -9.50 -26.96 0.65
C HIS A 257 -8.50 -27.49 -0.37
N GLY A 258 -7.29 -27.79 0.07
CA GLY A 258 -6.25 -28.43 -0.73
C GLY A 258 -5.86 -27.65 -1.99
N ALA A 259 -6.01 -26.34 -1.99
CA ALA A 259 -5.76 -25.49 -3.14
C ALA A 259 -4.30 -25.03 -3.21
N HIS A 260 -3.75 -24.93 -4.43
CA HIS A 260 -2.49 -24.25 -4.68
C HIS A 260 -2.69 -22.73 -4.65
N VAL A 261 -1.87 -22.04 -3.86
CA VAL A 261 -2.00 -20.58 -3.69
C VAL A 261 -0.80 -19.87 -4.27
N THR A 262 -1.10 -18.82 -5.03
CA THR A 262 -0.14 -17.82 -5.51
C THR A 262 -0.48 -16.47 -4.90
N LEU A 263 0.49 -15.84 -4.26
CA LEU A 263 0.37 -14.47 -3.74
C LEU A 263 0.90 -13.50 -4.80
N SER A 264 0.13 -12.49 -5.17
CA SER A 264 0.51 -11.56 -6.23
C SER A 264 0.38 -10.10 -5.78
N THR A 265 1.35 -9.28 -6.18
CA THR A 265 1.32 -7.84 -5.96
C THR A 265 0.59 -7.09 -7.08
N ALA A 266 0.14 -7.80 -8.12
CA ALA A 266 -0.68 -7.21 -9.17
C ALA A 266 -1.96 -6.59 -8.60
N ARG A 267 -2.46 -5.57 -9.28
CA ARG A 267 -3.72 -4.91 -8.94
C ARG A 267 -4.68 -4.99 -10.12
N PRO A 268 -5.34 -6.13 -10.34
CA PRO A 268 -6.17 -6.37 -11.52
C PRO A 268 -7.40 -5.46 -11.63
N SER A 269 -7.88 -4.92 -10.50
CA SER A 269 -9.01 -3.99 -10.43
C SER A 269 -8.67 -2.56 -10.84
N ARG A 270 -7.41 -2.28 -11.16
CA ARG A 270 -6.97 -0.93 -11.52
C ARG A 270 -7.29 -0.64 -12.99
N GLU A 271 -8.23 0.26 -13.23
CA GLU A 271 -8.45 0.80 -14.58
C GLU A 271 -7.28 1.69 -15.00
N PHE A 272 -6.69 1.38 -16.15
CA PHE A 272 -5.66 2.20 -16.75
C PHE A 272 -6.32 3.24 -17.67
N ALA A 273 -6.59 4.43 -17.14
CA ALA A 273 -6.97 5.57 -17.97
C ALA A 273 -5.71 6.39 -18.33
N ARG A 274 -5.45 6.55 -19.62
CA ARG A 274 -4.47 7.53 -20.07
C ARG A 274 -4.98 8.91 -19.70
N ARG A 275 -4.26 9.62 -18.86
CA ARG A 275 -4.53 11.02 -18.55
C ARG A 275 -3.71 11.87 -19.50
N ASP A 276 -4.37 12.71 -20.27
CA ASP A 276 -3.69 13.73 -21.07
C ASP A 276 -3.25 14.87 -20.14
N LEU A 277 -2.06 15.41 -20.41
CA LEU A 277 -1.55 16.56 -19.67
C LEU A 277 -2.42 17.77 -20.02
N GLU A 278 -3.07 18.34 -19.00
CA GLU A 278 -3.73 19.63 -19.16
C GLU A 278 -2.69 20.77 -19.25
N PRO A 279 -2.93 21.79 -20.07
CA PRO A 279 -2.01 22.92 -20.19
C PRO A 279 -1.86 23.63 -18.84
N TRP A 280 -0.64 23.81 -18.38
CA TRP A 280 -0.37 24.65 -17.22
C TRP A 280 -0.52 26.12 -17.61
N THR A 281 -1.72 26.67 -17.38
CA THR A 281 -2.02 28.06 -17.71
C THR A 281 -1.68 28.94 -16.51
N LEU A 282 -0.67 29.79 -16.66
CA LEU A 282 -0.37 30.83 -15.69
C LEU A 282 -1.36 31.99 -15.88
N VAL A 283 -2.16 32.26 -14.85
CA VAL A 283 -3.05 33.42 -14.82
C VAL A 283 -2.45 34.43 -13.84
N SER A 284 -2.08 35.61 -14.35
CA SER A 284 -1.70 36.73 -13.51
C SER A 284 -2.94 37.27 -12.79
N PRO A 285 -2.94 37.42 -11.46
CA PRO A 285 -4.08 38.03 -10.78
C PRO A 285 -4.28 39.46 -11.30
N PRO A 286 -5.53 39.87 -11.58
CA PRO A 286 -5.81 41.25 -11.95
C PRO A 286 -5.44 42.18 -10.79
N PRO A 287 -5.00 43.41 -11.07
CA PRO A 287 -4.73 44.39 -10.01
C PRO A 287 -5.97 44.60 -9.17
N PRO A 288 -5.84 44.87 -7.85
CA PRO A 288 -6.97 45.03 -6.95
C PRO A 288 -7.90 46.14 -7.44
N GLN A 289 -9.12 45.75 -7.84
CA GLN A 289 -10.19 46.69 -8.18
C GLN A 289 -10.98 47.00 -6.93
N GLU A 290 -11.20 48.29 -6.70
CA GLU A 290 -12.13 48.82 -5.71
C GLU A 290 -13.55 48.25 -5.90
N ASN A 291 -14.19 47.92 -4.79
CA ASN A 291 -15.47 47.25 -4.71
C ASN A 291 -16.60 47.96 -5.48
N VAL A 292 -17.13 47.29 -6.48
CA VAL A 292 -18.47 47.54 -7.02
C VAL A 292 -19.30 46.26 -6.88
N VAL A 293 -20.30 46.35 -6.00
CA VAL A 293 -21.26 45.27 -5.75
C VAL A 293 -22.22 45.17 -6.95
N LEU A 294 -22.13 44.08 -7.72
CA LEU A 294 -23.17 43.74 -8.69
C LEU A 294 -23.68 42.30 -8.47
N ARG A 295 -25.02 42.26 -8.34
CA ARG A 295 -25.81 41.05 -8.12
C ARG A 295 -25.67 40.03 -9.26
N LYS A 296 -25.43 38.81 -8.91
CA LYS A 296 -25.33 37.66 -9.82
C LYS A 296 -26.71 37.07 -10.12
N LYS A 297 -26.99 36.89 -11.39
CA LYS A 297 -28.12 36.14 -11.91
C LYS A 297 -27.64 34.76 -12.33
N GLU A 298 -28.26 33.74 -11.81
CA GLU A 298 -27.92 32.32 -12.10
C GLU A 298 -28.43 31.92 -13.49
N ALA A 299 -27.59 31.14 -14.21
CA ALA A 299 -28.03 30.38 -15.35
C ALA A 299 -27.42 28.98 -15.27
N SER A 300 -28.29 28.01 -15.05
CA SER A 300 -28.00 26.58 -15.11
C SER A 300 -27.98 26.09 -16.56
N SER A 301 -27.01 25.31 -16.95
CA SER A 301 -27.12 24.47 -18.13
C SER A 301 -26.57 23.06 -17.85
N THR A 302 -27.47 22.15 -17.72
CA THR A 302 -27.25 20.70 -17.66
C THR A 302 -27.03 20.19 -19.08
N ARG A 303 -25.92 19.52 -19.32
CA ARG A 303 -25.69 18.80 -20.56
C ARG A 303 -25.50 17.32 -20.21
N ALA A 304 -26.49 16.51 -20.59
CA ALA A 304 -26.43 15.06 -20.52
C ALA A 304 -25.57 14.52 -21.66
N ILE A 305 -24.69 13.59 -21.34
CA ILE A 305 -23.93 12.82 -22.33
C ILE A 305 -24.46 11.40 -22.30
N ASP A 306 -24.98 10.99 -23.45
CA ASP A 306 -25.45 9.64 -23.74
C ASP A 306 -24.24 8.79 -24.15
N ILE A 307 -24.00 7.67 -23.44
CA ILE A 307 -22.97 6.69 -23.80
C ILE A 307 -23.64 5.34 -23.96
N SER A 308 -24.06 5.03 -25.18
CA SER A 308 -24.37 3.67 -25.60
C SER A 308 -23.19 3.12 -26.41
N GLY A 309 -22.33 2.35 -25.78
CA GLY A 309 -21.22 1.63 -26.41
C GLY A 309 -21.31 0.13 -26.16
N GLN A 310 -21.80 -0.61 -27.14
CA GLN A 310 -21.78 -2.08 -27.11
C GLN A 310 -20.35 -2.59 -27.36
N THR A 311 -19.78 -3.27 -26.37
CA THR A 311 -18.48 -3.94 -26.52
C THR A 311 -18.68 -5.39 -26.92
N LYS A 312 -18.23 -5.74 -28.13
CA LYS A 312 -18.15 -7.11 -28.61
C LYS A 312 -16.93 -7.79 -28.00
N ILE A 313 -17.15 -8.85 -27.23
CA ILE A 313 -16.09 -9.70 -26.66
C ILE A 313 -15.63 -10.70 -27.74
N ARG A 314 -14.33 -10.71 -28.00
CA ARG A 314 -13.68 -11.62 -28.94
C ARG A 314 -13.03 -12.76 -28.15
N ALA A 315 -13.40 -13.99 -28.44
CA ALA A 315 -12.80 -15.19 -27.84
C ALA A 315 -11.37 -15.38 -28.33
N ILE A 316 -10.46 -15.59 -27.41
CA ILE A 316 -9.06 -15.92 -27.70
C ILE A 316 -8.85 -17.42 -27.40
N ASN A 317 -8.44 -18.15 -28.40
CA ASN A 317 -8.00 -19.55 -28.24
C ASN A 317 -6.54 -19.53 -27.77
N THR A 318 -6.28 -20.06 -26.59
CA THR A 318 -4.91 -20.24 -26.09
C THR A 318 -4.59 -21.74 -26.08
N THR A 319 -3.55 -22.10 -26.77
CA THR A 319 -2.93 -23.44 -26.79
C THR A 319 -2.06 -23.59 -25.55
N GLN A 320 -2.23 -24.68 -24.83
CA GLN A 320 -1.58 -24.98 -23.56
C GLN A 320 -0.14 -25.43 -23.77
N GLU A 321 0.82 -24.74 -23.20
CA GLU A 321 2.16 -25.24 -22.92
C GLU A 321 2.30 -25.55 -21.43
N THR A 322 2.89 -26.70 -21.16
CA THR A 322 3.13 -27.24 -19.81
C THR A 322 4.17 -26.37 -19.09
N LEU A 323 3.77 -25.68 -18.02
CA LEU A 323 4.65 -24.80 -17.26
C LEU A 323 5.23 -25.52 -16.05
N SER A 324 6.55 -25.67 -16.10
CA SER A 324 7.42 -25.86 -14.94
C SER A 324 7.27 -24.65 -14.01
N THR A 325 7.37 -24.88 -12.71
CA THR A 325 7.32 -23.84 -11.66
C THR A 325 8.33 -22.74 -11.94
N VAL A 326 7.90 -21.67 -12.57
CA VAL A 326 8.69 -20.48 -12.83
C VAL A 326 8.05 -19.32 -12.07
N VAL A 327 8.82 -18.73 -11.17
CA VAL A 327 8.49 -17.43 -10.60
C VAL A 327 8.63 -16.40 -11.72
N GLU A 328 7.54 -16.05 -12.38
CA GLU A 328 7.55 -14.96 -13.35
C GLU A 328 7.60 -13.63 -12.60
N THR A 329 8.78 -13.07 -12.56
CA THR A 329 8.96 -11.67 -12.18
C THR A 329 8.69 -10.85 -13.44
N SER A 330 7.45 -10.44 -13.64
CA SER A 330 7.13 -9.38 -14.58
C SER A 330 7.70 -8.07 -14.03
N PHE A 331 8.20 -7.19 -14.85
CA PHE A 331 8.84 -5.90 -14.49
C PHE A 331 8.02 -5.04 -13.48
N TRP A 332 6.76 -5.36 -13.25
CA TRP A 332 5.80 -4.56 -12.48
C TRP A 332 5.06 -5.33 -11.37
N THR A 333 5.18 -6.65 -11.33
CA THR A 333 4.45 -7.48 -10.36
C THR A 333 5.28 -8.66 -9.92
N ALA A 334 5.32 -8.92 -8.62
CA ALA A 334 5.89 -10.13 -8.06
C ALA A 334 4.78 -11.13 -7.75
N SER A 335 5.02 -12.39 -8.05
CA SER A 335 4.15 -13.51 -7.72
C SER A 335 4.94 -14.56 -6.94
N PHE A 336 4.37 -15.02 -5.83
CA PHE A 336 4.99 -16.00 -4.93
C PHE A 336 4.10 -17.24 -4.92
N ALA A 337 4.51 -18.29 -5.62
CA ALA A 337 3.83 -19.58 -5.53
C ALA A 337 4.17 -20.23 -4.17
N VAL A 338 3.15 -20.70 -3.49
CA VAL A 338 3.30 -21.44 -2.24
C VAL A 338 3.45 -22.92 -2.57
N GLU A 339 4.49 -23.54 -2.04
CA GLU A 339 4.81 -24.94 -2.35
C GLU A 339 3.76 -25.93 -1.83
N GLU A 340 3.13 -25.61 -0.70
CA GLU A 340 2.14 -26.47 -0.04
C GLU A 340 0.72 -26.06 -0.43
N THR A 341 -0.16 -27.03 -0.56
CA THR A 341 -1.62 -26.76 -0.66
C THR A 341 -2.14 -26.30 0.67
N ILE A 342 -3.15 -25.42 0.65
CA ILE A 342 -3.71 -24.84 1.88
C ILE A 342 -5.18 -25.16 2.07
N ASP A 343 -5.56 -25.19 3.35
CA ASP A 343 -6.93 -25.12 3.81
C ASP A 343 -7.19 -23.73 4.40
N LEU A 344 -8.04 -22.94 3.76
CA LEU A 344 -8.38 -21.60 4.21
C LEU A 344 -9.91 -21.47 4.33
N PRO A 345 -10.45 -21.55 5.56
CA PRO A 345 -11.89 -21.40 5.79
C PRO A 345 -12.35 -19.97 5.55
N SER A 346 -13.63 -19.82 5.23
CA SER A 346 -14.27 -18.52 4.96
C SER A 346 -14.76 -17.82 6.24
N ASP A 347 -13.93 -17.80 7.26
CA ASP A 347 -14.25 -17.22 8.58
C ASP A 347 -13.61 -15.85 8.82
N GLY A 348 -12.83 -15.36 7.86
CA GLY A 348 -12.08 -14.10 7.97
C GLY A 348 -10.87 -14.17 8.91
N SER A 349 -10.56 -15.32 9.49
CA SER A 349 -9.42 -15.48 10.38
C SER A 349 -8.11 -15.37 9.60
N PRO A 350 -7.13 -14.60 10.09
CA PRO A 350 -5.83 -14.50 9.43
C PRO A 350 -5.05 -15.80 9.56
N ARG A 351 -4.48 -16.26 8.48
CA ARG A 351 -3.56 -17.41 8.41
C ARG A 351 -2.19 -16.93 7.97
N ARG A 352 -1.18 -17.28 8.73
CA ARG A 352 0.21 -16.94 8.43
C ARG A 352 0.86 -18.07 7.65
N MET A 353 1.44 -17.73 6.51
CA MET A 353 2.06 -18.67 5.59
C MET A 353 3.46 -18.22 5.24
N ARG A 354 4.45 -19.10 5.37
CA ARG A 354 5.84 -18.78 5.09
C ARG A 354 6.10 -18.79 3.58
N ILE A 355 6.63 -17.68 3.07
CA ILE A 355 7.03 -17.49 1.67
C ILE A 355 8.50 -17.86 1.47
N ALA A 356 9.38 -17.37 2.37
CA ALA A 356 10.81 -17.60 2.25
C ALA A 356 11.51 -17.45 3.61
N VAL A 357 12.72 -18.01 3.69
CA VAL A 357 13.71 -17.73 4.74
C VAL A 357 14.92 -17.11 4.05
N ILE A 358 15.31 -15.94 4.46
CA ILE A 358 16.33 -15.11 3.81
C ILE A 358 17.44 -14.84 4.83
N PRO A 359 18.60 -15.50 4.71
CA PRO A 359 19.78 -15.08 5.46
C PRO A 359 20.32 -13.79 4.83
N LEU A 360 20.65 -12.82 5.66
CA LEU A 360 21.23 -11.54 5.24
C LEU A 360 22.49 -11.29 6.06
N ASP A 361 23.59 -11.02 5.37
CA ASP A 361 24.76 -10.43 6.00
C ASP A 361 24.42 -9.00 6.37
N SER A 362 24.76 -8.58 7.58
CA SER A 362 24.36 -7.27 8.07
C SER A 362 25.47 -6.64 8.91
N ASP A 363 25.56 -5.33 8.79
CA ASP A 363 26.32 -4.48 9.69
C ASP A 363 25.34 -3.84 10.68
N VAL A 364 25.32 -4.36 11.91
CA VAL A 364 24.44 -3.88 12.97
C VAL A 364 25.16 -2.89 13.83
N ARG A 365 24.64 -1.68 13.89
CA ARG A 365 25.18 -0.60 14.70
C ARG A 365 24.12 0.03 15.60
N HIS A 366 24.58 0.79 16.60
CA HIS A 366 23.71 1.58 17.44
C HIS A 366 23.65 3.02 16.89
N GLU A 367 22.44 3.54 16.76
CA GLU A 367 22.18 4.94 16.45
C GLU A 367 21.52 5.61 17.66
N ALA A 368 22.07 6.73 18.09
CA ALA A 368 21.56 7.47 19.23
C ALA A 368 21.21 8.91 18.84
N VAL A 369 19.97 9.32 19.09
CA VAL A 369 19.47 10.68 18.89
C VAL A 369 18.81 11.14 20.18
N PRO A 370 19.58 11.76 21.11
CA PRO A 370 19.09 12.03 22.47
C PRO A 370 17.92 13.02 22.57
N GLN A 371 17.60 13.70 21.46
CA GLN A 371 16.41 14.56 21.38
C GLN A 371 15.13 13.76 21.10
N HIS A 372 15.24 12.51 20.64
CA HIS A 372 14.10 11.65 20.25
C HIS A 372 13.87 10.49 21.22
N ALA A 373 14.94 9.93 21.77
CA ALA A 373 14.88 8.78 22.67
C ALA A 373 16.04 8.78 23.65
N ASP A 374 15.86 8.17 24.80
CA ASP A 374 16.83 7.98 25.87
C ASP A 374 17.58 6.62 25.79
N HIS A 375 17.31 5.86 24.74
CA HIS A 375 18.05 4.65 24.39
C HIS A 375 18.51 4.68 22.93
N ALA A 376 19.59 4.00 22.64
CA ALA A 376 20.07 3.84 21.28
C ALA A 376 19.18 2.85 20.51
N LEU A 377 18.96 3.13 19.23
CA LEU A 377 18.31 2.22 18.30
C LEU A 377 19.34 1.25 17.73
N LEU A 378 19.00 -0.02 17.62
CA LEU A 378 19.69 -1.00 16.80
C LEU A 378 19.23 -0.85 15.36
N VAL A 379 20.19 -0.66 14.47
CA VAL A 379 19.96 -0.48 13.04
C VAL A 379 20.87 -1.42 12.27
N ALA A 380 20.31 -2.18 11.34
CA ALA A 380 21.08 -3.05 10.46
C ALA A 380 21.12 -2.48 9.06
N GLU A 381 22.30 -2.32 8.51
CA GLU A 381 22.52 -2.08 7.08
C GLU A 381 22.76 -3.42 6.39
N THR A 382 22.03 -3.67 5.32
CA THR A 382 22.06 -4.93 4.60
C THR A 382 21.66 -4.73 3.15
N ARG A 383 21.71 -5.82 2.36
CA ARG A 383 21.34 -5.81 0.95
C ARG A 383 20.35 -6.93 0.64
N ASN A 384 19.40 -6.66 -0.21
CA ASN A 384 18.50 -7.69 -0.73
C ASN A 384 19.19 -8.47 -1.87
N ASP A 385 19.96 -9.48 -1.53
CA ASP A 385 20.65 -10.33 -2.51
C ASP A 385 19.75 -11.41 -3.13
N THR A 386 18.47 -11.40 -2.80
CA THR A 386 17.51 -12.33 -3.40
C THR A 386 17.05 -11.84 -4.78
N ALA A 387 16.57 -12.77 -5.60
CA ALA A 387 15.93 -12.44 -6.88
C ALA A 387 14.49 -11.87 -6.71
N ARG A 388 14.02 -11.68 -5.47
CA ARG A 388 12.64 -11.30 -5.14
C ARG A 388 12.61 -9.94 -4.44
N PRO A 389 11.62 -9.08 -4.71
CA PRO A 389 11.43 -7.88 -3.92
C PRO A 389 10.96 -8.24 -2.50
N LEU A 390 11.47 -7.53 -1.51
CA LEU A 390 10.88 -7.50 -0.18
C LEU A 390 9.80 -6.42 -0.21
N LEU A 391 8.57 -6.82 0.06
CA LEU A 391 7.44 -5.90 0.00
C LEU A 391 7.30 -5.14 1.31
N ARG A 392 6.66 -3.99 1.26
CA ARG A 392 6.35 -3.23 2.47
C ARG A 392 5.48 -4.04 3.42
N GLY A 393 5.96 -4.30 4.64
CA GLY A 393 5.28 -5.13 5.63
C GLY A 393 5.71 -4.86 7.06
N ARG A 394 4.98 -5.44 8.00
CA ARG A 394 5.35 -5.37 9.42
C ARG A 394 6.57 -6.24 9.68
N THR A 395 7.41 -5.80 10.62
CA THR A 395 8.53 -6.60 11.13
C THR A 395 8.34 -6.89 12.62
N HIS A 396 8.64 -8.11 13.01
CA HIS A 396 8.75 -8.56 14.39
C HIS A 396 10.19 -8.93 14.64
N VAL A 397 10.86 -8.21 15.52
CA VAL A 397 12.31 -8.35 15.71
C VAL A 397 12.61 -9.09 17.00
N THR A 398 13.48 -10.10 16.90
CA THR A 398 14.04 -10.85 18.04
C THR A 398 15.56 -10.81 18.01
N LEU A 399 16.17 -10.76 19.18
CA LEU A 399 17.63 -10.88 19.39
C LEU A 399 17.89 -12.04 20.33
N ALA A 400 18.63 -13.03 19.89
CA ALA A 400 18.93 -14.23 20.68
C ALA A 400 17.66 -14.85 21.33
N GLY A 401 16.53 -14.86 20.61
CA GLY A 401 15.24 -15.38 21.09
C GLY A 401 14.43 -14.41 21.96
N ALA A 402 14.98 -13.27 22.36
CA ALA A 402 14.24 -12.24 23.11
C ALA A 402 13.55 -11.29 22.13
N TYR A 403 12.26 -11.02 22.34
CA TYR A 403 11.50 -10.07 21.52
C TYR A 403 11.94 -8.63 21.81
N LEU A 404 12.43 -7.92 20.80
CA LEU A 404 12.84 -6.52 20.91
C LEU A 404 11.70 -5.55 20.58
N GLY A 405 10.87 -5.90 19.58
CA GLY A 405 9.81 -5.00 19.18
C GLY A 405 9.27 -5.29 17.79
N ARG A 406 8.48 -4.34 17.30
CA ARG A 406 7.89 -4.36 15.96
C ARG A 406 8.23 -3.08 15.21
N GLY A 407 8.42 -3.22 13.91
CA GLY A 407 8.70 -2.11 13.02
C GLY A 407 8.02 -2.28 11.67
N TRP A 408 8.61 -1.67 10.68
CA TRP A 408 8.18 -1.76 9.29
C TRP A 408 9.40 -1.96 8.40
N MET A 409 9.24 -2.83 7.42
CA MET A 409 10.13 -2.92 6.27
C MET A 409 9.50 -2.13 5.12
N GLU A 410 10.27 -1.27 4.50
CA GLU A 410 9.86 -0.61 3.26
C GLU A 410 10.03 -1.57 2.08
N GLU A 411 9.52 -1.20 0.92
CA GLU A 411 9.70 -2.00 -0.29
C GLU A 411 11.16 -1.92 -0.76
N VAL A 412 11.80 -3.08 -0.93
CA VAL A 412 13.21 -3.21 -1.30
C VAL A 412 13.33 -4.06 -2.56
N ALA A 413 13.84 -3.47 -3.64
CA ALA A 413 14.07 -4.18 -4.89
C ALA A 413 15.23 -5.21 -4.77
N PRO A 414 15.26 -6.23 -5.64
CA PRO A 414 16.43 -7.11 -5.76
C PRO A 414 17.72 -6.33 -5.99
N GLY A 415 18.78 -6.65 -5.25
CA GLY A 415 20.08 -6.00 -5.33
C GLY A 415 20.16 -4.61 -4.69
N GLN A 416 19.14 -4.13 -4.02
CA GLN A 416 19.11 -2.84 -3.35
C GLN A 416 19.65 -2.95 -1.92
N ASP A 417 20.49 -1.98 -1.54
CA ASP A 417 20.91 -1.79 -0.15
C ASP A 417 19.77 -1.12 0.64
N PHE A 418 19.58 -1.52 1.89
CA PHE A 418 18.53 -0.98 2.74
C PHE A 418 18.88 -1.08 4.22
N THR A 419 18.12 -0.36 5.02
CA THR A 419 18.30 -0.28 6.47
C THR A 419 17.06 -0.83 7.17
N ILE A 420 17.26 -1.68 8.18
CA ILE A 420 16.21 -2.17 9.06
C ILE A 420 16.43 -1.61 10.45
N THR A 421 15.42 -0.92 11.00
CA THR A 421 15.39 -0.59 12.43
C THR A 421 14.96 -1.81 13.22
N LEU A 422 15.84 -2.30 14.08
CA LEU A 422 15.64 -3.52 14.84
C LEU A 422 14.94 -3.28 16.18
N GLY A 423 15.00 -2.04 16.71
CA GLY A 423 14.37 -1.67 17.97
C GLY A 423 15.33 -0.90 18.88
N GLU A 424 14.86 -0.59 20.08
CA GLU A 424 15.67 0.07 21.11
C GLU A 424 16.52 -0.97 21.85
N ASP A 425 17.78 -0.59 22.14
CA ASP A 425 18.65 -1.38 23.00
C ASP A 425 18.57 -0.85 24.44
N PRO A 426 17.88 -1.53 25.36
CA PRO A 426 17.73 -1.06 26.74
C PRO A 426 19.05 -1.03 27.53
N TYR A 427 20.09 -1.67 27.02
CA TYR A 427 21.42 -1.65 27.63
C TYR A 427 22.28 -0.47 27.21
N VAL A 428 21.85 0.31 26.21
CA VAL A 428 22.58 1.48 25.71
C VAL A 428 21.72 2.72 25.90
N SER A 429 21.92 3.43 27.00
CA SER A 429 21.20 4.67 27.27
C SER A 429 21.95 5.89 26.76
N VAL A 430 21.21 6.90 26.34
CA VAL A 430 21.73 8.20 25.92
C VAL A 430 20.93 9.29 26.59
N GLU A 431 21.61 10.25 27.20
CA GLU A 431 20.99 11.40 27.86
C GLU A 431 21.63 12.69 27.39
N ARG A 432 20.79 13.71 27.13
CA ARG A 432 21.25 15.07 26.82
C ARG A 432 20.83 16.01 27.95
N ASN A 433 21.81 16.55 28.64
CA ASN A 433 21.63 17.40 29.80
C ASN A 433 22.12 18.82 29.50
N LEU A 434 21.27 19.82 29.72
CA LEU A 434 21.66 21.21 29.66
C LEU A 434 22.47 21.54 30.91
N VAL A 435 23.78 21.77 30.74
CA VAL A 435 24.70 22.05 31.84
C VAL A 435 24.71 23.55 32.20
N GLU A 436 24.70 24.40 31.19
CA GLU A 436 24.76 25.85 31.39
C GLU A 436 23.93 26.56 30.32
N ARG A 437 23.12 27.54 30.77
CA ARG A 437 22.48 28.50 29.91
C ARG A 437 22.69 29.90 30.48
N SER A 438 23.36 30.77 29.73
CA SER A 438 23.53 32.15 30.11
C SER A 438 23.10 33.09 29.00
N GLU A 439 22.60 34.25 29.39
CA GLU A 439 22.23 35.33 28.47
C GLU A 439 22.87 36.64 28.91
N LYS A 440 23.49 37.31 27.97
CA LYS A 440 24.13 38.62 28.18
C LYS A 440 23.56 39.59 27.15
N VAL A 441 23.18 40.76 27.60
CA VAL A 441 22.69 41.86 26.74
C VAL A 441 23.73 42.98 26.75
N ARG A 442 24.14 43.37 25.56
CA ARG A 442 25.09 44.48 25.35
C ARG A 442 24.82 45.12 23.99
N ASP A 443 24.89 46.45 23.90
CA ASP A 443 24.80 47.20 22.65
C ASP A 443 23.60 46.78 21.76
N GLU A 444 22.39 46.69 22.35
CA GLU A 444 21.14 46.26 21.71
C GLU A 444 21.13 44.85 21.13
N ARG A 445 22.07 44.01 21.54
CA ARG A 445 22.13 42.59 21.16
C ARG A 445 22.09 41.69 22.38
N SER A 446 21.51 40.52 22.21
CA SER A 446 21.54 39.44 23.20
C SER A 446 22.49 38.35 22.71
N TRP A 447 23.30 37.84 23.62
CA TRP A 447 24.17 36.66 23.45
C TRP A 447 23.67 35.58 24.38
N ARG A 448 23.14 34.51 23.79
CA ARG A 448 22.70 33.36 24.55
C ARG A 448 23.68 32.20 24.33
N THR A 449 24.34 31.79 25.39
CA THR A 449 25.24 30.63 25.39
C THR A 449 24.51 29.43 25.96
N SER A 450 24.56 28.30 25.27
CA SER A 450 24.13 27.00 25.75
C SER A 450 25.31 26.03 25.78
N ARG A 451 25.39 25.23 26.84
CA ARG A 451 26.32 24.12 26.98
C ARG A 451 25.53 22.88 27.34
N ASP A 452 25.62 21.86 26.50
CA ASP A 452 24.97 20.60 26.67
C ASP A 452 25.98 19.49 26.86
N LEU A 453 25.69 18.56 27.77
CA LEU A 453 26.45 17.35 27.99
C LEU A 453 25.56 16.18 27.47
N ILE A 454 26.14 15.36 26.61
CA ILE A 454 25.49 14.12 26.16
C ILE A 454 26.29 12.97 26.73
N GLU A 455 25.64 12.08 27.43
CA GLU A 455 26.22 10.88 28.02
C GLU A 455 25.66 9.64 27.32
N VAL A 456 26.55 8.81 26.76
CA VAL A 456 26.23 7.52 26.18
C VAL A 456 26.77 6.44 27.13
N VAL A 457 25.89 5.61 27.67
CA VAL A 457 26.25 4.58 28.64
C VAL A 457 26.01 3.20 28.04
N ASN A 458 27.07 2.43 27.89
CA ASN A 458 27.00 1.03 27.46
C ASN A 458 26.99 0.12 28.69
N ARG A 459 25.86 -0.54 28.97
CA ARG A 459 25.73 -1.54 30.05
C ARG A 459 25.92 -2.98 29.58
N ARG A 460 26.32 -3.18 28.31
CA ARG A 460 26.66 -4.49 27.78
C ARG A 460 28.03 -4.94 28.28
N ASP A 461 28.28 -6.23 28.20
CA ASP A 461 29.55 -6.88 28.56
C ASP A 461 30.63 -6.80 27.47
N ARG A 462 30.32 -6.10 26.36
CA ARG A 462 31.20 -5.91 25.19
C ARG A 462 31.24 -4.46 24.75
N ALA A 463 32.31 -4.10 24.04
CA ALA A 463 32.40 -2.81 23.36
C ALA A 463 31.42 -2.75 22.18
N ILE A 464 30.89 -1.56 21.93
CA ILE A 464 29.97 -1.27 20.83
C ILE A 464 30.37 0.01 20.11
N GLU A 465 30.02 0.10 18.83
CA GLU A 465 30.07 1.35 18.09
C GLU A 465 28.69 2.03 18.13
N VAL A 466 28.67 3.32 18.48
CA VAL A 466 27.44 4.12 18.55
C VAL A 466 27.60 5.33 17.63
N THR A 467 26.73 5.46 16.64
CA THR A 467 26.58 6.69 15.85
C THR A 467 25.66 7.64 16.62
N LEU A 468 26.28 8.61 17.28
CA LEU A 468 25.56 9.66 18.01
C LEU A 468 25.25 10.82 17.06
N ARG A 469 23.98 11.22 16.98
CA ARG A 469 23.55 12.40 16.22
C ARG A 469 22.89 13.41 17.14
N ASP A 470 23.36 14.66 17.05
CA ASP A 470 22.73 15.83 17.70
C ASP A 470 22.73 17.01 16.74
N ARG A 471 22.26 18.16 17.15
CA ARG A 471 22.22 19.35 16.31
C ARG A 471 22.48 20.61 17.11
N ILE A 472 23.12 21.56 16.46
CA ILE A 472 23.17 22.96 16.89
C ILE A 472 22.22 23.78 16.02
N PRO A 473 21.70 24.91 16.53
CA PRO A 473 20.87 25.78 15.72
C PRO A 473 21.67 26.35 14.53
N VAL A 474 20.98 26.48 13.39
CA VAL A 474 21.48 27.22 12.22
C VAL A 474 20.59 28.42 12.00
N SER A 475 21.17 29.51 11.49
CA SER A 475 20.41 30.73 11.27
C SER A 475 20.24 31.02 9.79
N ALA A 476 18.99 31.21 9.37
CA ALA A 476 18.63 31.79 8.08
C ALA A 476 18.49 33.34 8.14
N ASP A 477 18.52 33.94 9.35
CA ASP A 477 18.40 35.39 9.55
C ASP A 477 19.82 36.02 9.65
N ARG A 478 20.09 37.05 8.87
CA ARG A 478 21.38 37.79 8.86
C ARG A 478 21.70 38.49 10.18
N ASP A 479 20.68 38.85 10.96
CA ASP A 479 20.85 39.50 12.24
C ASP A 479 21.06 38.51 13.39
N VAL A 480 20.86 37.21 13.11
CA VAL A 480 21.05 36.12 14.06
C VAL A 480 22.28 35.33 13.66
N HIS A 481 23.27 35.30 14.53
CA HIS A 481 24.54 34.59 14.30
C HIS A 481 24.67 33.46 15.30
N VAL A 482 24.95 32.26 14.78
CA VAL A 482 25.32 31.10 15.60
C VAL A 482 26.79 30.87 15.51
N LYS A 483 27.43 30.74 16.66
CA LYS A 483 28.84 30.43 16.76
C LYS A 483 29.06 29.20 17.62
N THR A 484 29.68 28.20 17.07
CA THR A 484 30.18 27.06 17.85
C THR A 484 31.28 27.50 18.79
N ILE A 485 31.16 27.20 20.09
CA ILE A 485 32.17 27.48 21.12
C ILE A 485 33.03 26.24 21.33
N GLU A 486 32.39 25.07 21.50
CA GLU A 486 33.06 23.83 21.82
C GLU A 486 32.26 22.64 21.29
N ILE A 487 32.92 21.72 20.64
CA ILE A 487 32.41 20.40 20.29
C ILE A 487 33.49 19.39 20.67
N SER A 488 33.18 18.50 21.60
CA SER A 488 34.14 17.52 22.09
C SER A 488 33.45 16.16 22.28
N PRO A 489 33.92 15.06 21.68
CA PRO A 489 35.02 15.00 20.70
C PRO A 489 34.77 15.86 19.46
N LYS A 490 35.84 16.28 18.80
CA LYS A 490 35.75 17.19 17.66
C LYS A 490 35.03 16.52 16.49
N THR A 491 33.93 17.14 16.02
CA THR A 491 33.28 16.88 14.74
C THR A 491 32.93 18.23 14.12
N GLU A 492 32.71 18.26 12.81
CA GLU A 492 32.30 19.47 12.11
C GLU A 492 30.79 19.40 11.86
N PRO A 493 30.03 20.46 12.20
CA PRO A 493 28.61 20.50 11.89
C PRO A 493 28.42 20.48 10.38
N HIS A 494 27.45 19.70 9.93
CA HIS A 494 26.92 19.78 8.56
C HIS A 494 26.24 21.14 8.31
N ASP A 495 25.96 21.48 7.08
CA ASP A 495 25.34 22.78 6.69
C ASP A 495 23.99 23.02 7.36
N ASP A 496 23.28 21.96 7.73
CA ASP A 496 21.99 21.97 8.46
C ASP A 496 22.15 22.00 10.00
N GLY A 497 23.41 22.04 10.48
CA GLY A 497 23.74 22.06 11.89
C GLY A 497 23.74 20.69 12.57
N ILE A 498 23.58 19.61 11.82
CA ILE A 498 23.67 18.24 12.36
C ILE A 498 25.13 17.94 12.71
N LEU A 499 25.30 17.35 13.89
CA LEU A 499 26.56 16.82 14.40
C LEU A 499 26.46 15.29 14.41
N GLU A 500 27.50 14.64 13.90
CA GLU A 500 27.58 13.18 13.91
C GLU A 500 28.93 12.75 14.51
N TRP A 501 28.88 11.81 15.45
CA TRP A 501 30.04 11.16 16.04
C TRP A 501 29.91 9.65 15.88
N ARG A 502 31.03 9.01 15.60
CA ARG A 502 31.18 7.56 15.75
C ARG A 502 31.98 7.32 17.02
N LEU A 503 31.30 6.78 18.02
CA LEU A 503 31.84 6.58 19.36
C LEU A 503 32.05 5.08 19.59
N GLU A 504 33.30 4.72 19.94
CA GLU A 504 33.57 3.41 20.52
C GLU A 504 33.30 3.48 22.03
N VAL A 505 32.36 2.70 22.53
CA VAL A 505 31.97 2.68 23.94
C VAL A 505 32.27 1.30 24.51
N GLY A 506 33.28 1.21 25.39
CA GLY A 506 33.71 -0.05 26.01
C GLY A 506 32.65 -0.70 26.87
N ALA A 507 32.88 -1.95 27.25
CA ALA A 507 31.98 -2.67 28.16
C ALA A 507 31.84 -1.95 29.51
N GLY A 508 30.61 -1.60 29.90
CA GLY A 508 30.31 -0.86 31.15
C GLY A 508 30.80 0.60 31.14
N GLU A 509 31.22 1.13 30.01
CA GLU A 509 31.78 2.48 29.87
C GLU A 509 30.69 3.53 29.65
N THR A 510 31.03 4.76 30.05
CA THR A 510 30.27 5.98 29.76
C THR A 510 31.13 6.94 28.96
N VAL A 511 30.73 7.27 27.74
CA VAL A 511 31.36 8.28 26.90
C VAL A 511 30.58 9.58 26.98
N ARG A 512 31.31 10.71 27.10
CA ARG A 512 30.75 12.06 27.24
C ARG A 512 31.07 12.90 26.04
N THR A 513 30.05 13.57 25.55
CA THR A 513 30.17 14.51 24.42
C THR A 513 29.68 15.88 24.88
N HIS A 514 30.45 16.91 24.61
CA HIS A 514 30.10 18.29 24.96
C HIS A 514 29.77 19.09 23.71
N VAL A 515 28.66 19.82 23.75
CA VAL A 515 28.26 20.74 22.69
C VAL A 515 28.00 22.11 23.31
N ALA A 516 28.76 23.10 22.90
CA ALA A 516 28.53 24.48 23.34
C ALA A 516 28.45 25.42 22.15
N TYR A 517 27.41 26.26 22.14
CA TYR A 517 27.19 27.24 21.10
C TYR A 517 26.65 28.55 21.68
N GLU A 518 26.86 29.62 20.94
CA GLU A 518 26.36 30.96 21.25
C GLU A 518 25.46 31.42 20.12
N VAL A 519 24.28 31.89 20.47
CA VAL A 519 23.35 32.54 19.55
C VAL A 519 23.33 34.04 19.87
N ARG A 520 23.61 34.87 18.89
CA ARG A 520 23.59 36.32 18.98
C ARG A 520 22.44 36.87 18.14
N HIS A 521 21.57 37.67 18.74
CA HIS A 521 20.44 38.29 18.06
C HIS A 521 20.14 39.69 18.59
N PRO A 522 19.38 40.57 17.87
CA PRO A 522 18.91 41.84 18.38
C PRO A 522 17.97 41.67 19.57
N THR A 523 18.06 42.55 20.61
CA THR A 523 17.28 42.44 21.83
C THR A 523 15.74 42.54 21.61
N GLY A 524 15.32 43.24 20.56
CA GLY A 524 13.89 43.40 20.23
C GLY A 524 13.30 42.25 19.37
N ARG A 525 14.11 41.25 18.94
CA ARG A 525 13.71 40.18 18.03
C ARG A 525 14.27 38.86 18.49
N ARG A 526 13.55 38.18 19.38
CA ARG A 526 13.95 36.84 19.83
C ARG A 526 13.68 35.83 18.72
N PRO A 527 14.65 35.02 18.30
CA PRO A 527 14.43 33.94 17.34
C PRO A 527 13.38 32.95 17.85
N HIS A 528 12.52 32.47 16.96
CA HIS A 528 11.62 31.36 17.29
C HIS A 528 12.45 30.10 17.54
N ASN A 529 12.03 29.27 18.50
CA ASN A 529 12.67 28.00 18.89
C ASN A 529 14.05 28.15 19.60
N LEU A 530 14.36 29.31 20.18
CA LEU A 530 15.57 29.53 20.97
C LEU A 530 15.31 29.39 22.47
#